data_cf9fbaf603426c399505e837819dc3d6
#
_entry.id   cf9fbaf603426c399505e837819dc3d6
#
_cell.length_a   1.000
_cell.length_b   1.000
_cell.length_c   1.000
_cell.angle_alpha   90.00
_cell.angle_beta   90.00
_cell.angle_gamma   90.00
#
_symmetry.space_group_name_H-M   'P 1'
#
loop_
_entity.id
_entity.type
_entity.pdbx_description
1 polymer ?
#
loop_
_entity_poly.entity_id
_entity_poly.type
_entity_poly.pdbx_seq_one_letter_code
_entity_poly.pdbx_strand_id
1 'polypeptide(L)'
;MKNKVLTIVAILLLLPNAMAWAHQPADGNLKHFTKKDATTAMDAFHSTFYNPDMKLYAISSDMKGRAAIWVQAIYWDMIMNAYKRTKAPKYRQLIEEVYQGGYEQYDKYNWDNKIEWFIYDDMMWWIISLARVYEITNDPKYLAHASSGFYHVWKESYDKERGGLWWNFKHDGKMACINYPTTVGAMTLYNVTKDPDYLEKAKSVYAWSRDVFFDKEKGRIADNMHYHFQRQNGMDIDWTTQLYNQATFIGSAVMLYKATGEKAYLDDAVLAADYVRNEMCDADGLLPFKNGVEQGIYAAIFAQYIIRLIEDGNQPQYMDWLRHNIDVAWNNRDVNRNVTFKDAAKPCPTGVMESYDASGCPALMQVISPFK
;
A
#
# COMPACT_ATOMS: atom_id res chain seq x y z
N MET A 1 52.38 -10.31 51.26
CA MET A 1 50.92 -10.19 51.24
C MET A 1 50.54 -9.05 50.31
N LYS A 2 50.13 -9.33 49.07
CA LYS A 2 49.73 -8.31 48.05
C LYS A 2 48.21 -8.44 47.84
N ASN A 3 47.46 -7.45 48.29
CA ASN A 3 46.06 -7.34 48.08
C ASN A 3 45.77 -7.00 46.59
N LYS A 4 45.08 -7.86 45.88
CA LYS A 4 44.50 -7.57 44.59
C LYS A 4 43.09 -6.95 44.81
N VAL A 5 42.95 -5.69 44.42
CA VAL A 5 41.67 -5.00 44.34
C VAL A 5 41.04 -5.41 43.01
N LEU A 6 39.86 -6.05 43.09
CA LEU A 6 39.05 -6.42 41.94
C LEU A 6 38.13 -5.23 41.60
N THR A 7 38.40 -4.53 40.51
CA THR A 7 37.54 -3.46 40.01
C THR A 7 36.43 -4.10 39.17
N ILE A 8 35.23 -4.10 39.70
CA ILE A 8 34.03 -4.50 38.94
C ILE A 8 33.59 -3.32 38.10
N VAL A 9 33.75 -3.43 36.79
CA VAL A 9 33.19 -2.47 35.81
C VAL A 9 31.76 -2.90 35.56
N ALA A 10 30.79 -2.14 36.10
CA ALA A 10 29.37 -2.27 35.79
C ALA A 10 29.12 -1.65 34.39
N ILE A 11 28.91 -2.49 33.40
CA ILE A 11 28.41 -2.06 32.09
C ILE A 11 26.92 -1.77 32.25
N LEU A 12 26.54 -0.47 32.34
CA LEU A 12 25.16 -0.04 32.17
C LEU A 12 24.81 -0.24 30.68
N LEU A 13 24.03 -1.27 30.39
CA LEU A 13 23.29 -1.38 29.14
C LEU A 13 22.22 -0.30 29.13
N LEU A 14 22.50 0.79 28.42
CA LEU A 14 21.48 1.76 28.04
C LEU A 14 20.54 1.07 27.02
N LEU A 15 19.44 0.53 27.50
CA LEU A 15 18.29 0.20 26.67
C LEU A 15 17.79 1.53 26.06
N PRO A 16 17.58 1.62 24.74
CA PRO A 16 16.93 2.79 24.18
C PRO A 16 15.55 2.88 24.80
N ASN A 17 15.28 4.00 25.48
CA ASN A 17 13.95 4.36 25.94
C ASN A 17 13.04 4.32 24.72
N ALA A 18 12.18 3.32 24.59
CA ALA A 18 10.97 3.41 23.82
C ALA A 18 10.16 4.57 24.44
N MET A 19 10.25 5.74 23.85
CA MET A 19 9.31 6.83 24.14
C MET A 19 7.92 6.27 23.88
N ALA A 20 7.25 5.87 24.96
CA ALA A 20 5.84 5.57 24.91
C ALA A 20 5.14 6.83 24.40
N TRP A 21 4.50 6.71 23.27
CA TRP A 21 3.64 7.74 22.69
C TRP A 21 2.47 7.95 23.66
N ALA A 22 2.64 8.82 24.63
CA ALA A 22 1.59 9.36 25.47
C ALA A 22 1.17 10.73 24.89
N HIS A 23 0.75 10.74 23.61
CA HIS A 23 -0.03 11.86 23.12
C HIS A 23 -1.49 11.55 23.40
N GLN A 24 -2.01 12.08 24.50
CA GLN A 24 -3.46 12.24 24.65
C GLN A 24 -3.87 13.34 23.66
N PRO A 25 -4.87 13.10 22.79
CA PRO A 25 -5.41 14.16 21.96
C PRO A 25 -5.92 15.30 22.87
N ALA A 26 -5.66 16.53 22.48
CA ALA A 26 -6.02 17.74 23.21
C ALA A 26 -7.54 17.96 23.39
N ASP A 27 -8.40 17.08 22.85
CA ASP A 27 -9.85 17.15 23.00
C ASP A 27 -10.42 15.84 23.55
N GLY A 28 -10.91 15.91 24.78
CA GLY A 28 -11.58 14.82 25.51
C GLY A 28 -12.90 14.34 24.90
N ASN A 29 -13.16 14.57 23.61
CA ASN A 29 -14.41 14.27 22.91
C ASN A 29 -14.26 13.50 21.59
N LEU A 30 -13.10 12.97 21.26
CA LEU A 30 -12.92 12.20 20.03
C LEU A 30 -13.69 10.88 20.14
N LYS A 31 -14.70 10.68 19.29
CA LYS A 31 -15.48 9.46 19.28
C LYS A 31 -14.75 8.36 18.52
N HIS A 32 -14.52 7.22 19.16
CA HIS A 32 -13.93 6.06 18.50
C HIS A 32 -14.87 5.47 17.46
N PHE A 33 -14.29 5.09 16.32
CA PHE A 33 -15.05 4.40 15.28
C PHE A 33 -15.43 2.97 15.72
N THR A 34 -16.48 2.46 15.09
CA THR A 34 -17.02 1.13 15.36
C THR A 34 -16.99 0.25 14.11
N LYS A 35 -17.23 -1.07 14.27
CA LYS A 35 -17.42 -1.98 13.12
C LYS A 35 -18.56 -1.55 12.19
N LYS A 36 -19.60 -0.90 12.73
CA LYS A 36 -20.70 -0.34 11.96
C LYS A 36 -20.23 0.87 11.14
N ASP A 37 -19.43 1.75 11.74
CA ASP A 37 -18.84 2.91 11.05
C ASP A 37 -17.96 2.47 9.88
N ALA A 38 -17.16 1.41 10.06
CA ALA A 38 -16.34 0.85 8.99
C ALA A 38 -17.18 0.33 7.79
N THR A 39 -18.35 -0.24 8.06
CA THR A 39 -19.27 -0.64 7.00
C THR A 39 -19.93 0.57 6.34
N THR A 40 -20.37 1.55 7.15
CA THR A 40 -20.96 2.80 6.66
C THR A 40 -19.97 3.57 5.78
N ALA A 41 -18.72 3.67 6.17
CA ALA A 41 -17.68 4.37 5.39
C ALA A 41 -17.44 3.72 4.02
N MET A 42 -17.38 2.37 3.97
CA MET A 42 -17.20 1.65 2.71
C MET A 42 -18.42 1.77 1.80
N ASP A 43 -19.61 1.66 2.36
CA ASP A 43 -20.88 1.81 1.62
C ASP A 43 -21.04 3.24 1.09
N ALA A 44 -20.67 4.24 1.88
CA ALA A 44 -20.68 5.64 1.49
C ALA A 44 -19.69 5.93 0.36
N PHE A 45 -18.45 5.43 0.48
CA PHE A 45 -17.47 5.53 -0.60
C PHE A 45 -18.01 4.91 -1.90
N HIS A 46 -18.52 3.68 -1.81
CA HIS A 46 -19.08 2.99 -2.96
C HIS A 46 -20.24 3.77 -3.58
N SER A 47 -21.24 4.17 -2.79
CA SER A 47 -22.44 4.88 -3.31
C SER A 47 -22.13 6.26 -3.89
N THR A 48 -21.02 6.88 -3.45
CA THR A 48 -20.61 8.22 -3.91
C THR A 48 -19.81 8.18 -5.21
N PHE A 49 -19.03 7.12 -5.46
CA PHE A 49 -18.07 7.13 -6.55
C PHE A 49 -18.20 5.97 -7.56
N TYR A 50 -18.94 4.91 -7.22
CA TYR A 50 -19.10 3.78 -8.15
C TYR A 50 -20.09 4.11 -9.26
N ASN A 51 -19.68 3.89 -10.50
CA ASN A 51 -20.52 4.02 -11.66
C ASN A 51 -20.95 2.64 -12.16
N PRO A 52 -22.24 2.27 -12.04
CA PRO A 52 -22.72 0.94 -12.40
C PRO A 52 -22.67 0.65 -13.90
N ASP A 53 -22.73 1.69 -14.76
CA ASP A 53 -22.65 1.51 -16.21
C ASP A 53 -21.22 1.13 -16.64
N MET A 54 -20.21 1.69 -15.99
CA MET A 54 -18.80 1.31 -16.22
C MET A 54 -18.37 0.10 -15.39
N LYS A 55 -19.08 -0.22 -14.30
CA LYS A 55 -18.69 -1.19 -13.25
C LYS A 55 -17.35 -0.85 -12.60
N LEU A 56 -16.99 0.43 -12.60
CA LEU A 56 -15.75 1.00 -12.09
C LEU A 56 -16.06 2.31 -11.36
N TYR A 57 -15.05 2.90 -10.74
CA TYR A 57 -15.18 4.14 -9.98
C TYR A 57 -14.92 5.37 -10.84
N ALA A 58 -15.72 6.40 -10.61
CA ALA A 58 -15.55 7.72 -11.21
C ALA A 58 -14.40 8.50 -10.54
N ILE A 59 -13.86 9.51 -11.23
CA ILE A 59 -12.87 10.42 -10.65
C ILE A 59 -13.48 11.17 -9.46
N SER A 60 -14.73 11.62 -9.61
CA SER A 60 -15.34 12.57 -8.66
C SER A 60 -16.79 12.21 -8.32
N SER A 61 -17.26 12.78 -7.21
CA SER A 61 -18.58 12.52 -6.63
C SER A 61 -19.76 13.01 -7.49
N ASP A 62 -19.53 13.79 -8.55
CA ASP A 62 -20.51 14.15 -9.57
C ASP A 62 -20.51 13.17 -10.77
N MET A 63 -19.88 12.00 -10.60
CA MET A 63 -19.79 10.91 -11.58
C MET A 63 -19.07 11.28 -12.89
N LYS A 64 -18.25 12.32 -12.90
CA LYS A 64 -17.49 12.70 -14.06
C LYS A 64 -16.22 11.88 -14.21
N GLY A 65 -16.00 11.38 -15.42
CA GLY A 65 -14.80 10.64 -15.79
C GLY A 65 -14.63 9.31 -15.09
N ARG A 66 -13.72 8.51 -15.58
CA ARG A 66 -13.28 7.24 -14.98
C ARG A 66 -11.97 7.50 -14.21
N ALA A 67 -11.90 7.09 -12.97
CA ALA A 67 -10.67 7.17 -12.18
C ALA A 67 -9.53 6.41 -12.88
N ALA A 68 -8.29 6.81 -12.61
CA ALA A 68 -7.11 6.24 -13.26
C ALA A 68 -7.08 4.71 -13.16
N ILE A 69 -6.54 4.08 -14.21
CA ILE A 69 -6.55 2.62 -14.37
C ILE A 69 -5.98 1.89 -13.14
N TRP A 70 -4.85 2.32 -12.62
CA TRP A 70 -4.18 1.72 -11.48
C TRP A 70 -4.96 1.89 -10.17
N VAL A 71 -5.65 3.02 -10.02
CA VAL A 71 -6.46 3.35 -8.85
C VAL A 71 -7.67 2.43 -8.71
N GLN A 72 -8.24 1.97 -9.82
CA GLN A 72 -9.35 1.00 -9.80
C GLN A 72 -8.95 -0.29 -9.07
N ALA A 73 -7.71 -0.75 -9.25
CA ALA A 73 -7.19 -1.92 -8.55
C ALA A 73 -7.13 -1.70 -7.02
N ILE A 74 -6.78 -0.49 -6.57
CA ILE A 74 -6.75 -0.14 -5.15
C ILE A 74 -8.18 -0.12 -4.56
N TYR A 75 -9.17 0.45 -5.28
CA TYR A 75 -10.56 0.40 -4.84
C TYR A 75 -11.09 -1.03 -4.79
N TRP A 76 -10.67 -1.87 -5.73
CA TRP A 76 -11.00 -3.28 -5.72
C TRP A 76 -10.44 -3.99 -4.49
N ASP A 77 -9.22 -3.66 -4.08
CA ASP A 77 -8.62 -4.15 -2.85
C ASP A 77 -9.41 -3.72 -1.59
N MET A 78 -9.93 -2.50 -1.56
CA MET A 78 -10.81 -2.04 -0.47
C MET A 78 -12.07 -2.89 -0.38
N ILE A 79 -12.70 -3.23 -1.51
CA ILE A 79 -13.88 -4.12 -1.58
C ILE A 79 -13.52 -5.52 -1.05
N MET A 80 -12.38 -6.07 -1.48
CA MET A 80 -11.89 -7.37 -1.00
C MET A 80 -11.68 -7.39 0.52
N ASN A 81 -11.12 -6.33 1.08
CA ASN A 81 -10.95 -6.19 2.51
C ASN A 81 -12.30 -6.07 3.24
N ALA A 82 -13.26 -5.31 2.70
CA ALA A 82 -14.62 -5.24 3.22
C ALA A 82 -15.30 -6.62 3.21
N TYR A 83 -15.12 -7.40 2.15
CA TYR A 83 -15.60 -8.78 2.09
C TYR A 83 -14.90 -9.68 3.11
N LYS A 84 -13.56 -9.60 3.22
CA LYS A 84 -12.80 -10.37 4.22
C LYS A 84 -13.28 -10.08 5.64
N ARG A 85 -13.53 -8.81 5.97
CA ARG A 85 -14.00 -8.36 7.29
C ARG A 85 -15.44 -8.78 7.60
N THR A 86 -16.36 -8.67 6.62
CA THR A 86 -17.81 -8.78 6.88
C THR A 86 -18.45 -10.07 6.40
N LYS A 87 -17.87 -10.72 5.37
CA LYS A 87 -18.45 -11.82 4.60
C LYS A 87 -19.79 -11.46 3.92
N ALA A 88 -20.11 -10.16 3.80
CA ALA A 88 -21.38 -9.73 3.24
C ALA A 88 -21.45 -10.01 1.72
N PRO A 89 -22.55 -10.63 1.23
CA PRO A 89 -22.71 -11.01 -0.19
C PRO A 89 -22.56 -9.83 -1.16
N LYS A 90 -22.97 -8.63 -0.78
CA LYS A 90 -22.86 -7.42 -1.61
C LYS A 90 -21.41 -7.14 -2.04
N TYR A 91 -20.43 -7.27 -1.12
CA TYR A 91 -19.03 -7.07 -1.47
C TYR A 91 -18.49 -8.21 -2.32
N ARG A 92 -18.99 -9.44 -2.16
CA ARG A 92 -18.64 -10.55 -3.05
C ARG A 92 -19.12 -10.30 -4.48
N GLN A 93 -20.33 -9.74 -4.62
CA GLN A 93 -20.87 -9.34 -5.92
C GLN A 93 -20.03 -8.20 -6.54
N LEU A 94 -19.70 -7.16 -5.77
CA LEU A 94 -18.85 -6.05 -6.23
C LEU A 94 -17.46 -6.49 -6.69
N ILE A 95 -16.89 -7.53 -6.08
CA ILE A 95 -15.62 -8.11 -6.55
C ILE A 95 -15.75 -8.59 -8.00
N GLU A 96 -16.86 -9.25 -8.35
CA GLU A 96 -17.12 -9.71 -9.72
C GLU A 96 -17.42 -8.55 -10.67
N GLU A 97 -18.19 -7.56 -10.22
CA GLU A 97 -18.56 -6.39 -11.03
C GLU A 97 -17.33 -5.58 -11.44
N VAL A 98 -16.40 -5.31 -10.51
CA VAL A 98 -15.15 -4.56 -10.82
C VAL A 98 -14.25 -5.37 -11.76
N TYR A 99 -14.16 -6.70 -11.60
CA TYR A 99 -13.48 -7.53 -12.59
C TYR A 99 -14.09 -7.37 -13.98
N GLN A 100 -15.41 -7.43 -14.07
CA GLN A 100 -16.11 -7.29 -15.34
C GLN A 100 -15.90 -5.89 -15.93
N GLY A 101 -15.92 -4.84 -15.09
CA GLY A 101 -15.61 -3.47 -15.50
C GLY A 101 -14.20 -3.35 -16.08
N GLY A 102 -13.17 -3.89 -15.39
CA GLY A 102 -11.81 -3.95 -15.90
C GLY A 102 -11.70 -4.73 -17.21
N TYR A 103 -12.38 -5.86 -17.32
CA TYR A 103 -12.41 -6.68 -18.53
C TYR A 103 -13.01 -5.93 -19.73
N GLU A 104 -14.12 -5.21 -19.51
CA GLU A 104 -14.81 -4.45 -20.56
C GLU A 104 -14.06 -3.18 -20.97
N GLN A 105 -13.46 -2.47 -19.99
CA GLN A 105 -12.87 -1.14 -20.17
C GLN A 105 -11.39 -1.16 -20.58
N TYR A 106 -10.67 -2.26 -20.32
CA TYR A 106 -9.23 -2.36 -20.52
C TYR A 106 -8.85 -3.53 -21.44
N ASP A 107 -9.51 -3.61 -22.57
CA ASP A 107 -9.23 -4.58 -23.67
C ASP A 107 -9.08 -6.03 -23.17
N LYS A 108 -10.00 -6.47 -22.31
CA LYS A 108 -10.08 -7.87 -21.82
C LYS A 108 -8.81 -8.36 -21.11
N TYR A 109 -8.09 -7.45 -20.48
CA TYR A 109 -6.77 -7.71 -19.89
C TYR A 109 -5.75 -8.19 -20.94
N ASN A 110 -5.80 -7.61 -22.13
CA ASN A 110 -4.79 -7.80 -23.17
C ASN A 110 -3.54 -6.98 -22.81
N TRP A 111 -2.63 -7.58 -22.07
CA TRP A 111 -1.42 -6.94 -21.55
C TRP A 111 -0.46 -6.42 -22.63
N ASP A 112 -0.59 -6.90 -23.89
CA ASP A 112 0.18 -6.40 -25.03
C ASP A 112 -0.35 -5.08 -25.61
N ASN A 113 -1.53 -4.63 -25.18
CA ASN A 113 -2.14 -3.38 -25.63
C ASN A 113 -1.47 -2.15 -24.96
N LYS A 114 -0.45 -1.61 -25.61
CA LYS A 114 0.33 -0.46 -25.11
C LYS A 114 -0.44 0.87 -25.09
N ILE A 115 -1.67 0.93 -25.56
CA ILE A 115 -2.53 2.12 -25.43
C ILE A 115 -3.19 2.12 -24.06
N GLU A 116 -3.77 1.01 -23.63
CA GLU A 116 -4.38 0.88 -22.31
C GLU A 116 -3.33 0.60 -21.22
N TRP A 117 -2.33 -0.23 -21.52
CA TRP A 117 -1.36 -0.77 -20.58
C TRP A 117 0.08 -0.26 -20.87
N PHE A 118 0.25 1.05 -21.04
CA PHE A 118 1.57 1.60 -21.38
C PHE A 118 2.53 1.75 -20.19
N ILE A 119 2.02 1.61 -18.96
CA ILE A 119 2.80 1.67 -17.72
C ILE A 119 2.77 0.29 -17.03
N TYR A 120 3.95 -0.29 -16.79
CA TYR A 120 4.06 -1.61 -16.14
C TYR A 120 3.63 -1.60 -14.68
N ASP A 121 3.76 -0.48 -13.99
CA ASP A 121 3.30 -0.26 -12.64
C ASP A 121 1.76 -0.37 -12.57
N ASP A 122 1.03 0.28 -13.48
CA ASP A 122 -0.44 0.17 -13.58
C ASP A 122 -0.90 -1.29 -13.77
N MET A 123 -0.18 -2.04 -14.64
CA MET A 123 -0.43 -3.48 -14.82
C MET A 123 -0.24 -4.23 -13.51
N MET A 124 0.84 -3.92 -12.77
CA MET A 124 1.20 -4.68 -11.58
C MET A 124 0.14 -4.53 -10.47
N TRP A 125 -0.48 -3.36 -10.32
CA TRP A 125 -1.59 -3.18 -9.38
C TRP A 125 -2.77 -4.11 -9.69
N TRP A 126 -3.14 -4.22 -10.96
CA TRP A 126 -4.19 -5.16 -11.39
C TRP A 126 -3.79 -6.62 -11.21
N ILE A 127 -2.55 -6.98 -11.50
CA ILE A 127 -2.00 -8.33 -11.30
C ILE A 127 -2.10 -8.73 -9.82
N ILE A 128 -1.71 -7.85 -8.91
CA ILE A 128 -1.83 -8.07 -7.46
C ILE A 128 -3.29 -8.31 -7.08
N SER A 129 -4.19 -7.44 -7.53
CA SER A 129 -5.62 -7.55 -7.19
C SER A 129 -6.26 -8.80 -7.78
N LEU A 130 -5.95 -9.16 -9.03
CA LEU A 130 -6.40 -10.41 -9.66
C LEU A 130 -5.94 -11.65 -8.86
N ALA A 131 -4.67 -11.70 -8.45
CA ALA A 131 -4.16 -12.81 -7.64
C ALA A 131 -4.85 -12.88 -6.26
N ARG A 132 -5.16 -11.73 -5.65
CA ARG A 132 -5.93 -11.66 -4.40
C ARG A 132 -7.38 -12.09 -4.55
N VAL A 133 -8.02 -11.77 -5.67
CA VAL A 133 -9.37 -12.27 -5.95
C VAL A 133 -9.36 -13.79 -6.11
N TYR A 134 -8.35 -14.33 -6.77
CA TYR A 134 -8.19 -15.79 -6.83
C TYR A 134 -8.06 -16.42 -5.44
N GLU A 135 -7.26 -15.83 -4.54
CA GLU A 135 -7.16 -16.28 -3.14
C GLU A 135 -8.53 -16.32 -2.42
N ILE A 136 -9.43 -15.39 -2.76
CA ILE A 136 -10.78 -15.30 -2.17
C ILE A 136 -11.77 -16.28 -2.79
N THR A 137 -11.67 -16.52 -4.10
CA THR A 137 -12.72 -17.16 -4.91
C THR A 137 -12.38 -18.55 -5.39
N ASN A 138 -11.10 -18.86 -5.52
CA ASN A 138 -10.53 -20.03 -6.20
C ASN A 138 -11.00 -20.18 -7.68
N ASP A 139 -11.51 -19.09 -8.31
CA ASP A 139 -11.89 -19.13 -9.72
C ASP A 139 -10.64 -18.94 -10.60
N PRO A 140 -10.29 -19.95 -11.44
CA PRO A 140 -9.03 -19.96 -12.19
C PRO A 140 -8.90 -18.83 -13.21
N LYS A 141 -9.97 -18.18 -13.62
CA LYS A 141 -9.92 -17.04 -14.55
C LYS A 141 -9.04 -15.88 -14.01
N TYR A 142 -9.13 -15.61 -12.72
CA TYR A 142 -8.35 -14.55 -12.08
C TYR A 142 -6.85 -14.89 -12.05
N LEU A 143 -6.53 -16.14 -11.69
CA LEU A 143 -5.15 -16.59 -11.68
C LEU A 143 -4.54 -16.58 -13.08
N ALA A 144 -5.31 -16.97 -14.10
CA ALA A 144 -4.86 -16.97 -15.49
C ALA A 144 -4.44 -15.56 -15.94
N HIS A 145 -5.29 -14.54 -15.68
CA HIS A 145 -4.94 -13.14 -15.99
C HIS A 145 -3.78 -12.63 -15.14
N ALA A 146 -3.76 -12.92 -13.84
CA ALA A 146 -2.68 -12.48 -12.95
C ALA A 146 -1.33 -13.06 -13.40
N SER A 147 -1.26 -14.36 -13.66
CA SER A 147 -0.02 -15.03 -14.07
C SER A 147 0.46 -14.55 -15.46
N SER A 148 -0.44 -14.47 -16.43
CA SER A 148 -0.08 -13.97 -17.77
C SER A 148 0.43 -12.53 -17.73
N GLY A 149 -0.24 -11.67 -16.96
CA GLY A 149 0.20 -10.27 -16.77
C GLY A 149 1.55 -10.17 -16.08
N PHE A 150 1.76 -10.95 -15.01
CA PHE A 150 3.04 -10.96 -14.29
C PHE A 150 4.21 -11.36 -15.21
N TYR A 151 4.05 -12.43 -15.99
CA TYR A 151 5.10 -12.87 -16.92
C TYR A 151 5.29 -11.91 -18.10
N HIS A 152 4.22 -11.23 -18.55
CA HIS A 152 4.33 -10.16 -19.53
C HIS A 152 5.19 -9.01 -18.97
N VAL A 153 4.84 -8.45 -17.79
CA VAL A 153 5.61 -7.38 -17.14
C VAL A 153 7.04 -7.82 -16.90
N TRP A 154 7.26 -9.04 -16.39
CA TRP A 154 8.60 -9.57 -16.15
C TRP A 154 9.43 -9.62 -17.43
N LYS A 155 8.88 -10.16 -18.50
CA LYS A 155 9.57 -10.31 -19.79
C LYS A 155 9.94 -8.97 -20.41
N GLU A 156 9.02 -8.01 -20.37
CA GLU A 156 9.18 -6.73 -21.07
C GLU A 156 9.92 -5.67 -20.23
N SER A 157 9.86 -5.74 -18.88
CA SER A 157 10.39 -4.68 -18.03
C SER A 157 11.60 -5.05 -17.17
N TYR A 158 11.88 -6.35 -16.92
CA TYR A 158 13.01 -6.74 -16.10
C TYR A 158 14.35 -6.54 -16.82
N ASP A 159 15.22 -5.73 -16.25
CA ASP A 159 16.56 -5.47 -16.77
C ASP A 159 17.53 -6.57 -16.31
N LYS A 160 17.84 -7.50 -17.22
CA LYS A 160 18.74 -8.63 -16.92
C LYS A 160 20.20 -8.23 -16.69
N GLU A 161 20.61 -7.08 -17.20
CA GLU A 161 21.99 -6.63 -17.10
C GLU A 161 22.25 -5.82 -15.81
N ARG A 162 21.28 -4.99 -15.42
CA ARG A 162 21.44 -4.01 -14.33
C ARG A 162 20.51 -4.24 -13.14
N GLY A 163 19.60 -5.22 -13.25
CA GLY A 163 18.58 -5.50 -12.24
C GLY A 163 17.46 -4.49 -12.19
N GLY A 164 16.38 -4.85 -11.46
CA GLY A 164 15.17 -4.03 -11.33
C GLY A 164 14.31 -4.00 -12.59
N LEU A 165 13.15 -3.35 -12.47
CA LEU A 165 12.17 -3.24 -13.54
C LEU A 165 12.08 -1.80 -14.04
N TRP A 166 11.89 -1.66 -15.34
CA TRP A 166 11.55 -0.39 -15.98
C TRP A 166 10.10 -0.04 -15.69
N TRP A 167 9.82 1.27 -15.55
CA TRP A 167 8.49 1.77 -15.23
C TRP A 167 7.49 1.60 -16.37
N ASN A 168 7.94 1.82 -17.60
CA ASN A 168 7.09 1.75 -18.80
C ASN A 168 7.82 1.12 -19.99
N PHE A 169 7.10 0.90 -21.08
CA PHE A 169 7.64 0.27 -22.30
C PHE A 169 8.72 1.10 -23.03
N LYS A 170 8.88 2.39 -22.69
CA LYS A 170 9.94 3.25 -23.24
C LYS A 170 11.25 3.13 -22.45
N HIS A 171 11.22 2.46 -21.30
CA HIS A 171 12.34 2.35 -20.38
C HIS A 171 12.85 3.72 -19.89
N ASP A 172 11.91 4.63 -19.58
CA ASP A 172 12.22 6.01 -19.18
C ASP A 172 12.91 6.11 -17.81
N GLY A 173 12.72 5.11 -16.93
CA GLY A 173 13.33 5.08 -15.62
C GLY A 173 12.97 3.83 -14.82
N LYS A 174 13.68 3.62 -13.73
CA LYS A 174 13.36 2.61 -12.72
C LYS A 174 12.86 3.31 -11.47
N MET A 175 11.71 2.89 -11.00
CA MET A 175 10.98 3.56 -9.92
C MET A 175 10.64 2.59 -8.81
N ALA A 176 10.52 3.08 -7.58
CA ALA A 176 10.08 2.29 -6.44
C ALA A 176 8.67 1.71 -6.67
N CYS A 177 7.80 2.49 -7.33
CA CYS A 177 6.39 2.15 -7.59
C CYS A 177 6.16 0.94 -8.51
N ILE A 178 7.12 0.53 -9.32
CA ILE A 178 7.04 -0.74 -10.07
C ILE A 178 7.79 -1.86 -9.36
N ASN A 179 8.94 -1.57 -8.74
CA ASN A 179 9.82 -2.59 -8.22
C ASN A 179 9.25 -3.25 -6.94
N TYR A 180 8.80 -2.47 -5.95
CA TYR A 180 8.18 -3.05 -4.76
C TYR A 180 6.82 -3.71 -5.03
N PRO A 181 5.90 -3.12 -5.81
CA PRO A 181 4.70 -3.82 -6.24
C PRO A 181 4.98 -5.12 -7.01
N THR A 182 6.06 -5.20 -7.81
CA THR A 182 6.43 -6.47 -8.46
C THR A 182 6.83 -7.53 -7.43
N THR A 183 7.54 -7.15 -6.39
CA THR A 183 7.82 -8.07 -5.27
C THR A 183 6.52 -8.53 -4.60
N VAL A 184 5.59 -7.61 -4.32
CA VAL A 184 4.27 -7.94 -3.76
C VAL A 184 3.48 -8.86 -4.70
N GLY A 185 3.45 -8.57 -6.00
CA GLY A 185 2.76 -9.37 -7.01
C GLY A 185 3.31 -10.79 -7.09
N ALA A 186 4.64 -10.92 -7.15
CA ALA A 186 5.32 -12.21 -7.13
C ALA A 186 5.00 -13.00 -5.85
N MET A 187 5.06 -12.36 -4.69
CA MET A 187 4.75 -13.01 -3.41
C MET A 187 3.27 -13.39 -3.29
N THR A 188 2.35 -12.58 -3.84
CA THR A 188 0.93 -12.92 -3.87
C THR A 188 0.68 -14.16 -4.74
N LEU A 189 1.31 -14.22 -5.92
CA LEU A 189 1.25 -15.40 -6.80
C LEU A 189 1.92 -16.62 -6.16
N TYR A 190 3.07 -16.46 -5.53
CA TYR A 190 3.71 -17.54 -4.77
C TYR A 190 2.79 -18.11 -3.69
N ASN A 191 2.10 -17.25 -2.95
CA ASN A 191 1.21 -17.69 -1.87
C ASN A 191 0.06 -18.56 -2.37
N VAL A 192 -0.45 -18.34 -3.56
CA VAL A 192 -1.59 -19.08 -4.11
C VAL A 192 -1.17 -20.26 -5.00
N THR A 193 -0.01 -20.20 -5.66
CA THR A 193 0.47 -21.26 -6.57
C THR A 193 1.49 -22.21 -5.95
N LYS A 194 2.27 -21.70 -4.99
CA LYS A 194 3.47 -22.34 -4.42
C LYS A 194 4.59 -22.58 -5.44
N ASP A 195 4.52 -21.94 -6.60
CA ASP A 195 5.58 -22.00 -7.60
C ASP A 195 6.81 -21.21 -7.12
N PRO A 196 7.97 -21.88 -6.90
CA PRO A 196 9.18 -21.24 -6.38
C PRO A 196 9.75 -20.18 -7.31
N ASP A 197 9.42 -20.16 -8.58
CA ASP A 197 9.89 -19.15 -9.53
C ASP A 197 9.43 -17.73 -9.12
N TYR A 198 8.20 -17.59 -8.62
CA TYR A 198 7.73 -16.31 -8.08
C TYR A 198 8.52 -15.87 -6.85
N LEU A 199 8.86 -16.77 -5.94
CA LEU A 199 9.64 -16.45 -4.74
C LEU A 199 11.06 -15.96 -5.11
N GLU A 200 11.71 -16.64 -6.04
CA GLU A 200 13.06 -16.24 -6.48
C GLU A 200 13.03 -14.88 -7.21
N LYS A 201 12.01 -14.62 -8.03
CA LYS A 201 11.81 -13.31 -8.65
C LYS A 201 11.57 -12.21 -7.60
N ALA A 202 10.73 -12.49 -6.60
CA ALA A 202 10.48 -11.56 -5.50
C ALA A 202 11.77 -11.20 -4.74
N LYS A 203 12.57 -12.20 -4.36
CA LYS A 203 13.87 -12.00 -3.69
C LYS A 203 14.82 -11.16 -4.54
N SER A 204 14.93 -11.47 -5.84
CA SER A 204 15.82 -10.77 -6.76
C SER A 204 15.47 -9.29 -6.88
N VAL A 205 14.17 -8.99 -7.10
CA VAL A 205 13.71 -7.60 -7.24
C VAL A 205 13.84 -6.84 -5.91
N TYR A 206 13.44 -7.47 -4.80
CA TYR A 206 13.58 -6.85 -3.48
C TYR A 206 15.02 -6.51 -3.14
N ALA A 207 15.95 -7.45 -3.34
CA ALA A 207 17.37 -7.24 -3.05
C ALA A 207 17.93 -6.05 -3.84
N TRP A 208 17.67 -6.01 -5.15
CA TRP A 208 18.08 -4.90 -5.99
C TRP A 208 17.46 -3.58 -5.55
N SER A 209 16.15 -3.54 -5.34
CA SER A 209 15.42 -2.33 -4.96
C SER A 209 15.83 -1.82 -3.58
N ARG A 210 16.09 -2.74 -2.65
CA ARG A 210 16.59 -2.42 -1.31
C ARG A 210 17.96 -1.73 -1.38
N ASP A 211 18.84 -2.19 -2.26
CA ASP A 211 20.18 -1.60 -2.40
C ASP A 211 20.14 -0.22 -3.07
N VAL A 212 19.15 0.01 -3.95
CA VAL A 212 19.03 1.27 -4.71
C VAL A 212 18.17 2.31 -4.00
N PHE A 213 17.01 1.92 -3.48
CA PHE A 213 15.97 2.86 -3.03
C PHE A 213 15.81 2.93 -1.51
N PHE A 214 16.39 2.03 -0.73
CA PHE A 214 16.19 2.00 0.72
C PHE A 214 17.36 2.60 1.48
N ASP A 215 17.09 3.67 2.23
CA ASP A 215 18.03 4.23 3.22
C ASP A 215 18.01 3.36 4.48
N LYS A 216 19.01 2.51 4.61
CA LYS A 216 19.13 1.51 5.69
C LYS A 216 19.37 2.11 7.09
N GLU A 217 19.66 3.42 7.16
CA GLU A 217 19.86 4.13 8.44
C GLU A 217 18.55 4.81 8.89
N LYS A 218 17.79 5.37 7.94
CA LYS A 218 16.60 6.18 8.22
C LYS A 218 15.28 5.47 8.00
N GLY A 219 15.27 4.43 7.16
CA GLY A 219 14.03 3.72 6.80
C GLY A 219 13.23 4.38 5.67
N ARG A 220 13.74 5.44 5.05
CA ARG A 220 13.03 6.11 3.94
C ARG A 220 13.26 5.40 2.61
N ILE A 221 12.23 5.50 1.74
CA ILE A 221 12.27 4.96 0.39
C ILE A 221 12.36 6.12 -0.61
N ALA A 222 13.32 6.05 -1.52
CA ALA A 222 13.43 6.95 -2.66
C ALA A 222 12.30 6.68 -3.68
N ASP A 223 11.97 7.68 -4.47
CA ASP A 223 10.90 7.59 -5.47
C ASP A 223 11.36 6.89 -6.75
N ASN A 224 12.45 7.37 -7.32
CA ASN A 224 12.93 6.89 -8.61
C ASN A 224 14.43 7.06 -8.79
N MET A 225 14.93 6.46 -9.88
CA MET A 225 16.30 6.56 -10.32
C MET A 225 16.34 6.92 -11.81
N HIS A 226 17.06 8.00 -12.13
CA HIS A 226 17.33 8.40 -13.50
C HIS A 226 18.74 7.98 -13.94
N TYR A 227 18.84 7.27 -15.06
CA TYR A 227 20.11 6.99 -15.71
C TYR A 227 20.55 8.19 -16.56
N HIS A 228 21.68 8.80 -16.23
CA HIS A 228 22.36 9.72 -17.12
C HIS A 228 23.36 8.95 -17.99
N PHE A 229 22.92 8.53 -19.17
CA PHE A 229 23.77 7.79 -20.12
C PHE A 229 25.06 8.50 -20.53
N GLN A 230 25.17 9.80 -20.26
CA GLN A 230 26.33 10.62 -20.59
C GLN A 230 27.37 10.74 -19.47
N ARG A 231 27.06 10.26 -18.25
CA ARG A 231 28.00 10.25 -17.13
C ARG A 231 28.39 8.81 -16.79
N GLN A 232 29.66 8.48 -16.88
CA GLN A 232 30.17 7.11 -16.67
C GLN A 232 29.85 6.48 -15.29
N ASN A 233 29.34 7.25 -14.32
CA ASN A 233 28.94 6.78 -12.98
C ASN A 233 27.75 7.58 -12.40
N GLY A 234 26.82 8.08 -13.20
CA GLY A 234 25.77 8.98 -12.73
C GLY A 234 24.42 8.31 -12.63
N MET A 235 24.09 7.71 -11.50
CA MET A 235 22.72 7.46 -11.11
C MET A 235 22.31 8.59 -10.16
N ASP A 236 21.31 9.40 -10.57
CA ASP A 236 20.68 10.35 -9.67
C ASP A 236 19.46 9.68 -9.07
N ILE A 237 19.45 9.52 -7.74
CA ILE A 237 18.35 8.96 -7.00
C ILE A 237 17.52 10.11 -6.44
N ASP A 238 16.21 10.13 -6.77
CA ASP A 238 15.27 11.07 -6.18
C ASP A 238 14.79 10.55 -4.82
N TRP A 239 15.26 11.18 -3.77
CA TRP A 239 14.90 10.86 -2.40
C TRP A 239 13.59 11.51 -1.93
N THR A 240 12.74 11.98 -2.84
CA THR A 240 11.37 12.37 -2.49
C THR A 240 10.63 11.16 -1.91
N THR A 241 10.10 11.32 -0.71
CA THR A 241 9.37 10.24 -0.04
C THR A 241 7.89 10.27 -0.40
N GLN A 242 7.35 9.11 -0.72
CA GLN A 242 5.95 8.89 -1.02
C GLN A 242 5.38 7.82 -0.07
N LEU A 243 4.22 8.08 0.51
CA LEU A 243 3.60 7.16 1.46
C LEU A 243 3.33 5.77 0.82
N TYR A 244 2.95 5.73 -0.45
CA TYR A 244 2.69 4.47 -1.15
C TYR A 244 3.95 3.64 -1.42
N ASN A 245 5.11 4.29 -1.64
CA ASN A 245 6.39 3.60 -1.78
C ASN A 245 6.84 2.98 -0.44
N GLN A 246 6.68 3.72 0.67
CA GLN A 246 6.90 3.17 2.01
C GLN A 246 5.99 1.96 2.26
N ALA A 247 4.71 2.07 1.89
CA ALA A 247 3.72 1.02 2.06
C ALA A 247 4.10 -0.27 1.31
N THR A 248 4.41 -0.15 0.02
CA THR A 248 4.75 -1.32 -0.82
C THR A 248 6.08 -1.95 -0.43
N PHE A 249 7.04 -1.15 0.05
CA PHE A 249 8.27 -1.68 0.66
C PHE A 249 7.96 -2.50 1.91
N ILE A 250 7.18 -1.95 2.85
CA ILE A 250 6.75 -2.67 4.07
C ILE A 250 6.06 -3.98 3.69
N GLY A 251 5.12 -3.93 2.74
CA GLY A 251 4.41 -5.12 2.26
C GLY A 251 5.35 -6.17 1.67
N SER A 252 6.28 -5.74 0.81
CA SER A 252 7.28 -6.61 0.19
C SER A 252 8.14 -7.33 1.23
N ALA A 253 8.66 -6.57 2.17
CA ALA A 253 9.53 -7.08 3.23
C ALA A 253 8.79 -8.07 4.14
N VAL A 254 7.57 -7.74 4.60
CA VAL A 254 6.79 -8.63 5.47
C VAL A 254 6.40 -9.93 4.75
N MET A 255 6.02 -9.86 3.46
CA MET A 255 5.66 -11.06 2.72
C MET A 255 6.86 -11.99 2.51
N LEU A 256 8.06 -11.44 2.28
CA LEU A 256 9.30 -12.21 2.23
C LEU A 256 9.66 -12.80 3.60
N TYR A 257 9.55 -12.02 4.69
CA TYR A 257 9.73 -12.51 6.06
C TYR A 257 8.83 -13.71 6.36
N LYS A 258 7.54 -13.59 6.06
CA LYS A 258 6.57 -14.67 6.30
C LYS A 258 6.90 -15.95 5.52
N ALA A 259 7.47 -15.83 4.32
CA ALA A 259 7.81 -16.97 3.48
C ALA A 259 9.16 -17.62 3.86
N THR A 260 10.13 -16.83 4.33
CA THR A 260 11.51 -17.29 4.53
C THR A 260 11.91 -17.43 6.01
N GLY A 261 11.26 -16.68 6.90
CA GLY A 261 11.66 -16.56 8.30
C GLY A 261 12.89 -15.67 8.52
N GLU A 262 13.44 -15.05 7.50
CA GLU A 262 14.64 -14.22 7.60
C GLU A 262 14.32 -12.87 8.26
N LYS A 263 14.83 -12.68 9.48
CA LYS A 263 14.55 -11.53 10.34
C LYS A 263 14.91 -10.19 9.69
N ALA A 264 15.91 -10.15 8.83
CA ALA A 264 16.35 -8.92 8.15
C ALA A 264 15.20 -8.24 7.37
N TYR A 265 14.31 -9.01 6.76
CA TYR A 265 13.13 -8.46 6.09
C TYR A 265 12.15 -7.79 7.08
N LEU A 266 11.94 -8.40 8.26
CA LEU A 266 11.10 -7.80 9.29
C LEU A 266 11.72 -6.52 9.84
N ASP A 267 13.03 -6.50 10.08
CA ASP A 267 13.75 -5.34 10.58
C ASP A 267 13.66 -4.17 9.57
N ASP A 268 13.79 -4.44 8.29
CA ASP A 268 13.58 -3.46 7.22
C ASP A 268 12.15 -2.88 7.22
N ALA A 269 11.14 -3.74 7.36
CA ALA A 269 9.75 -3.32 7.39
C ALA A 269 9.41 -2.45 8.61
N VAL A 270 9.94 -2.81 9.79
CA VAL A 270 9.79 -2.02 11.02
C VAL A 270 10.46 -0.66 10.86
N LEU A 271 11.69 -0.60 10.36
CA LEU A 271 12.42 0.65 10.17
C LEU A 271 11.66 1.59 9.20
N ALA A 272 11.09 1.04 8.12
CA ALA A 272 10.30 1.82 7.17
C ALA A 272 8.96 2.31 7.76
N ALA A 273 8.31 1.50 8.60
CA ALA A 273 7.07 1.90 9.28
C ALA A 273 7.33 2.96 10.36
N ASP A 274 8.43 2.86 11.09
CA ASP A 274 8.87 3.86 12.05
C ASP A 274 9.20 5.19 11.36
N TYR A 275 9.81 5.15 10.17
CA TYR A 275 10.04 6.36 9.37
C TYR A 275 8.71 7.05 8.99
N VAL A 276 7.69 6.29 8.54
CA VAL A 276 6.37 6.88 8.27
C VAL A 276 5.80 7.54 9.52
N ARG A 277 5.81 6.84 10.64
CA ARG A 277 5.21 7.32 11.89
C ARG A 277 5.92 8.52 12.49
N ASN A 278 7.26 8.54 12.44
CA ASN A 278 8.05 9.52 13.17
C ASN A 278 8.50 10.71 12.30
N GLU A 279 8.64 10.51 10.97
CA GLU A 279 9.25 11.50 10.08
C GLU A 279 8.28 12.02 9.00
N MET A 280 7.23 11.25 8.65
CA MET A 280 6.29 11.66 7.60
C MET A 280 4.97 12.19 8.16
N CYS A 281 4.56 11.76 9.35
CA CYS A 281 3.35 12.25 10.01
C CYS A 281 3.54 13.67 10.55
N ASP A 282 2.43 14.38 10.74
CA ASP A 282 2.43 15.68 11.42
C ASP A 282 2.65 15.54 12.94
N ALA A 283 2.60 16.68 13.64
CA ALA A 283 2.80 16.73 15.09
C ALA A 283 1.73 15.95 15.89
N ASP A 284 0.54 15.76 15.31
CA ASP A 284 -0.56 15.00 15.91
C ASP A 284 -0.52 13.51 15.51
N GLY A 285 0.49 13.09 14.75
CA GLY A 285 0.68 11.73 14.28
C GLY A 285 -0.25 11.34 13.13
N LEU A 286 -0.84 12.30 12.45
CA LEU A 286 -1.71 12.02 11.30
C LEU A 286 -0.90 11.70 10.05
N LEU A 287 -1.38 10.71 9.29
CA LEU A 287 -0.75 10.27 8.05
C LEU A 287 -0.61 11.42 7.06
N PRO A 288 0.52 11.49 6.34
CA PRO A 288 0.75 12.52 5.35
C PRO A 288 -0.19 12.36 4.16
N PHE A 289 -0.56 13.50 3.57
CA PHE A 289 -1.22 13.54 2.28
C PHE A 289 -0.48 14.49 1.33
N LYS A 290 -0.72 14.36 0.05
CA LYS A 290 -0.20 15.27 -0.97
C LYS A 290 -1.33 15.88 -1.79
N ASN A 291 -1.08 17.10 -2.27
CA ASN A 291 -1.94 17.75 -3.26
C ASN A 291 -1.37 17.48 -4.64
N GLY A 292 -2.17 16.92 -5.50
CA GLY A 292 -1.80 16.56 -6.86
C GLY A 292 -2.79 15.55 -7.42
N VAL A 293 -2.73 15.33 -8.72
CA VAL A 293 -3.60 14.38 -9.41
C VAL A 293 -3.32 12.98 -8.82
N GLU A 294 -4.40 12.29 -8.40
CA GLU A 294 -4.37 10.92 -7.87
C GLU A 294 -3.65 10.71 -6.53
N GLN A 295 -2.99 11.73 -5.95
CA GLN A 295 -2.12 11.54 -4.78
C GLN A 295 -2.88 11.33 -3.46
N GLY A 296 -4.18 11.64 -3.41
CA GLY A 296 -5.01 11.40 -2.22
C GLY A 296 -5.19 9.92 -1.85
N ILE A 297 -4.93 9.00 -2.79
CA ILE A 297 -5.12 7.55 -2.59
C ILE A 297 -4.01 6.88 -1.76
N TYR A 298 -2.89 7.53 -1.52
CA TYR A 298 -1.71 6.87 -0.92
C TYR A 298 -1.96 6.25 0.45
N ALA A 299 -2.85 6.84 1.26
CA ALA A 299 -3.25 6.27 2.54
C ALA A 299 -4.05 4.95 2.38
N ALA A 300 -4.80 4.78 1.28
CA ALA A 300 -5.50 3.53 1.00
C ALA A 300 -4.51 2.39 0.65
N ILE A 301 -3.42 2.72 -0.05
CA ILE A 301 -2.34 1.76 -0.30
C ILE A 301 -1.61 1.42 1.00
N PHE A 302 -1.34 2.43 1.83
CA PHE A 302 -0.67 2.22 3.13
C PHE A 302 -1.48 1.28 4.02
N ALA A 303 -2.80 1.42 4.08
CA ALA A 303 -3.70 0.54 4.82
C ALA A 303 -3.49 -0.94 4.46
N GLN A 304 -3.33 -1.24 3.17
CA GLN A 304 -3.20 -2.59 2.65
C GLN A 304 -1.93 -3.32 3.13
N TYR A 305 -0.86 -2.57 3.39
CA TYR A 305 0.44 -3.16 3.67
C TYR A 305 0.87 -3.01 5.14
N ILE A 306 0.47 -1.94 5.82
CA ILE A 306 0.77 -1.78 7.25
C ILE A 306 0.07 -2.87 8.09
N ILE A 307 -1.14 -3.29 7.70
CA ILE A 307 -1.84 -4.37 8.40
C ILE A 307 -1.07 -5.69 8.35
N ARG A 308 -0.33 -5.96 7.25
CA ARG A 308 0.53 -7.14 7.17
C ARG A 308 1.68 -7.09 8.17
N LEU A 309 2.27 -5.91 8.38
CA LEU A 309 3.30 -5.74 9.40
C LEU A 309 2.74 -5.99 10.80
N ILE A 310 1.52 -5.51 11.07
CA ILE A 310 0.85 -5.72 12.35
C ILE A 310 0.52 -7.19 12.59
N GLU A 311 -0.07 -7.87 11.60
CA GLU A 311 -0.58 -9.24 11.74
C GLU A 311 0.51 -10.29 11.44
N ASP A 312 1.09 -10.28 10.24
CA ASP A 312 2.07 -11.27 9.81
C ASP A 312 3.47 -11.03 10.41
N GLY A 313 3.82 -9.75 10.66
CA GLY A 313 5.06 -9.36 11.34
C GLY A 313 4.95 -9.34 12.86
N ASN A 314 3.76 -9.54 13.43
CA ASN A 314 3.47 -9.45 14.86
C ASN A 314 3.96 -8.12 15.50
N GLN A 315 3.61 -6.98 14.88
CA GLN A 315 3.99 -5.66 15.33
C GLN A 315 2.76 -4.82 15.74
N PRO A 316 2.10 -5.15 16.89
CA PRO A 316 0.84 -4.52 17.29
C PRO A 316 0.98 -3.06 17.74
N GLN A 317 2.20 -2.56 17.97
CA GLN A 317 2.46 -1.18 18.43
C GLN A 317 2.02 -0.09 17.44
N TYR A 318 1.72 -0.44 16.20
CA TYR A 318 1.18 0.50 15.21
C TYR A 318 -0.34 0.63 15.26
N MET A 319 -1.04 -0.27 15.96
CA MET A 319 -2.50 -0.35 15.91
C MET A 319 -3.18 0.91 16.45
N ASP A 320 -2.77 1.41 17.62
CA ASP A 320 -3.42 2.56 18.26
C ASP A 320 -3.15 3.87 17.50
N TRP A 321 -1.97 4.01 16.90
CA TRP A 321 -1.68 5.12 16.00
C TRP A 321 -2.63 5.14 14.79
N LEU A 322 -2.90 3.99 14.17
CA LEU A 322 -3.80 3.90 13.03
C LEU A 322 -5.27 4.09 13.43
N ARG A 323 -5.66 3.62 14.62
CA ARG A 323 -6.99 3.91 15.19
C ARG A 323 -7.20 5.41 15.41
N HIS A 324 -6.19 6.09 15.93
CA HIS A 324 -6.24 7.54 16.08
C HIS A 324 -6.44 8.25 14.72
N ASN A 325 -5.71 7.87 13.69
CA ASN A 325 -5.89 8.42 12.34
C ASN A 325 -7.32 8.22 11.80
N ILE A 326 -7.88 7.03 12.01
CA ILE A 326 -9.27 6.74 11.62
C ILE A 326 -10.24 7.59 12.42
N ASP A 327 -10.08 7.67 13.74
CA ASP A 327 -10.98 8.40 14.62
C ASP A 327 -11.01 9.89 14.25
N VAL A 328 -9.85 10.52 14.02
CA VAL A 328 -9.78 11.92 13.59
C VAL A 328 -10.49 12.12 12.26
N ALA A 329 -10.15 11.32 11.24
CA ALA A 329 -10.77 11.42 9.92
C ALA A 329 -12.30 11.19 9.97
N TRP A 330 -12.75 10.20 10.75
CA TRP A 330 -14.17 9.87 10.85
C TRP A 330 -14.99 10.91 11.61
N ASN A 331 -14.42 11.54 12.62
CA ASN A 331 -15.07 12.65 13.32
C ASN A 331 -15.18 13.91 12.45
N ASN A 332 -14.25 14.11 11.51
CA ASN A 332 -14.23 15.21 10.56
C ASN A 332 -14.94 14.92 9.23
N ARG A 333 -15.62 13.77 9.08
CA ARG A 333 -16.32 13.40 7.85
C ARG A 333 -17.49 14.34 7.51
N ASP A 334 -17.87 14.39 6.26
CA ASP A 334 -19.18 14.90 5.87
C ASP A 334 -20.28 13.95 6.40
N VAL A 335 -20.99 14.38 7.43
CA VAL A 335 -21.99 13.54 8.11
C VAL A 335 -23.21 13.23 7.25
N ASN A 336 -23.49 14.02 6.22
CA ASN A 336 -24.62 13.78 5.31
C ASN A 336 -24.30 12.66 4.32
N ARG A 337 -23.08 12.63 3.78
CA ARG A 337 -22.61 11.61 2.82
C ARG A 337 -21.87 10.47 3.50
N ASN A 338 -21.39 10.65 4.74
CA ASN A 338 -20.47 9.75 5.46
C ASN A 338 -19.15 9.49 4.70
N VAL A 339 -18.66 10.48 3.98
CA VAL A 339 -17.36 10.45 3.30
C VAL A 339 -16.32 11.25 4.07
N THR A 340 -15.07 10.83 3.98
CA THR A 340 -13.91 11.47 4.61
C THR A 340 -13.04 12.16 3.57
N PHE A 341 -12.04 12.91 4.02
CA PHE A 341 -11.13 13.64 3.17
C PHE A 341 -9.67 13.28 3.49
N LYS A 342 -8.76 13.44 2.53
CA LYS A 342 -7.33 13.13 2.69
C LYS A 342 -6.65 13.91 3.81
N ASP A 343 -7.04 15.17 4.04
CA ASP A 343 -6.61 15.96 5.18
C ASP A 343 -7.52 15.63 6.37
N ALA A 344 -7.10 14.64 7.15
CA ALA A 344 -7.88 14.14 8.29
C ALA A 344 -8.10 15.19 9.39
N ALA A 345 -7.22 16.18 9.51
CA ALA A 345 -7.30 17.22 10.53
C ALA A 345 -8.42 18.25 10.26
N LYS A 346 -8.95 18.31 9.03
CA LYS A 346 -9.94 19.30 8.62
C LYS A 346 -11.30 18.69 8.37
N PRO A 347 -12.40 19.47 8.56
CA PRO A 347 -13.72 19.06 8.15
C PRO A 347 -13.74 18.67 6.64
N CYS A 348 -14.38 17.54 6.34
CA CYS A 348 -14.54 17.08 4.98
C CYS A 348 -15.34 18.09 4.14
N PRO A 349 -14.88 18.48 2.94
CA PRO A 349 -15.62 19.36 2.04
C PRO A 349 -17.00 18.80 1.66
N THR A 350 -18.01 19.68 1.60
CA THR A 350 -19.38 19.31 1.23
C THR A 350 -19.66 19.37 -0.29
N GLY A 351 -18.74 19.95 -1.06
CA GLY A 351 -18.85 20.05 -2.53
C GLY A 351 -18.44 18.78 -3.26
N VAL A 352 -18.21 18.93 -4.58
CA VAL A 352 -17.63 17.86 -5.41
C VAL A 352 -16.22 17.56 -4.92
N MET A 353 -15.89 16.28 -4.80
CA MET A 353 -14.57 15.82 -4.38
C MET A 353 -14.12 14.61 -5.22
N GLU A 354 -12.83 14.41 -5.29
CA GLU A 354 -12.25 13.27 -5.99
C GLU A 354 -12.30 11.99 -5.13
N SER A 355 -12.52 10.86 -5.80
CA SER A 355 -12.52 9.53 -5.15
C SER A 355 -11.17 9.21 -4.51
N TYR A 356 -10.08 9.69 -5.09
CA TYR A 356 -8.73 9.57 -4.54
C TYR A 356 -8.65 10.13 -3.12
N ASP A 357 -9.18 11.35 -2.94
CA ASP A 357 -9.14 12.09 -1.69
C ASP A 357 -10.02 11.50 -0.58
N ALA A 358 -11.03 10.71 -0.97
CA ALA A 358 -11.99 10.10 -0.04
C ALA A 358 -11.60 8.69 0.42
N SER A 359 -10.58 8.08 -0.17
CA SER A 359 -10.33 6.62 -0.07
C SER A 359 -9.59 6.19 1.20
N GLY A 360 -8.75 7.04 1.79
CA GLY A 360 -7.79 6.65 2.83
C GLY A 360 -8.44 6.11 4.11
N CYS A 361 -9.34 6.86 4.71
CA CYS A 361 -10.02 6.44 5.95
C CYS A 361 -10.88 5.19 5.75
N PRO A 362 -11.79 5.09 4.74
CA PRO A 362 -12.54 3.86 4.52
C PRO A 362 -11.64 2.65 4.26
N ALA A 363 -10.50 2.80 3.60
CA ALA A 363 -9.54 1.71 3.40
C ALA A 363 -8.93 1.22 4.73
N LEU A 364 -8.45 2.14 5.58
CA LEU A 364 -7.95 1.83 6.92
C LEU A 364 -9.01 1.11 7.76
N MET A 365 -10.24 1.59 7.75
CA MET A 365 -11.36 0.98 8.51
C MET A 365 -11.70 -0.47 8.09
N GLN A 366 -11.33 -0.91 6.88
CA GLN A 366 -11.57 -2.29 6.47
C GLN A 366 -10.55 -3.26 7.06
N VAL A 367 -9.38 -2.79 7.46
CA VAL A 367 -8.28 -3.64 7.92
C VAL A 367 -7.92 -3.41 9.39
N ILE A 368 -8.10 -2.20 9.91
CA ILE A 368 -7.84 -1.87 11.31
C ILE A 368 -9.08 -2.13 12.16
N SER A 369 -8.93 -2.96 13.19
CA SER A 369 -10.02 -3.22 14.13
C SER A 369 -10.23 -2.04 15.09
N PRO A 370 -11.49 -1.64 15.41
CA PRO A 370 -11.77 -0.61 16.41
C PRO A 370 -11.26 -1.01 17.80
N PHE A 371 -11.24 -0.06 18.71
CA PHE A 371 -11.03 -0.36 20.12
C PHE A 371 -12.09 -1.36 20.62
N LYS A 372 -11.71 -2.21 21.58
CA LYS A 372 -12.62 -3.20 22.18
C LYS A 372 -13.58 -2.53 23.15
#